data_fc06618667b4ab05d4640eb393728c62
#
_entry.id   fc06618667b4ab05d4640eb393728c62
#
_cell.length_a   1.000
_cell.length_b   1.000
_cell.length_c   1.000
_cell.angle_alpha   90.00
_cell.angle_beta   90.00
_cell.angle_gamma   90.00
#
_symmetry.space_group_name_H-M   'P 1'
#
loop_
_entity.id
_entity.type
_entity.pdbx_description
1 polymer ?
#
loop_
_entity_poly.entity_id
_entity_poly.type
_entity_poly.pdbx_seq_one_letter_code
_entity_poly.pdbx_strand_id
1 'polypeptide(L)'
;MNTLRGQFSFELGKKKYQASLTLNALRLMCNAMGVKLADIDKWLNDDPLTAVPAFAYYGVKNESARKGKDSGLPDFEQFCALALDDQETLDAMMKAVTAALGGQEDEGPEGN
;
A
#
# COMPACT_ATOMS: atom_id res chain seq x y z
N MET A 1 -12.27 -11.46 -12.95
CA MET A 1 -11.97 -11.39 -12.13
C MET A 1 -11.17 -10.45 -11.68
N ASN A 2 -11.17 -9.95 -11.00
CA ASN A 2 -10.57 -8.96 -10.54
C ASN A 2 -9.68 -9.17 -9.53
N THR A 3 -9.10 -10.32 -9.40
CA THR A 3 -8.17 -10.62 -8.38
C THR A 3 -6.94 -9.80 -8.51
N LEU A 4 -6.69 -9.26 -9.69
CA LEU A 4 -5.50 -8.46 -9.83
C LEU A 4 -5.69 -7.01 -9.43
N ARG A 5 -6.89 -6.59 -9.15
CA ARG A 5 -7.07 -5.25 -8.72
C ARG A 5 -6.44 -5.11 -7.36
N GLY A 6 -5.88 -4.01 -7.06
CA GLY A 6 -5.20 -3.78 -5.80
C GLY A 6 -3.73 -4.17 -5.82
N GLN A 7 -3.27 -4.82 -6.88
CA GLN A 7 -1.87 -5.18 -6.96
C GLN A 7 -1.06 -4.03 -7.54
N PHE A 8 0.12 -3.84 -7.05
CA PHE A 8 1.00 -2.79 -7.55
C PHE A 8 2.44 -3.14 -7.19
N SER A 9 3.39 -2.43 -7.79
CA SER A 9 4.78 -2.60 -7.45
C SER A 9 5.44 -1.24 -7.36
N PHE A 10 6.54 -1.15 -6.67
CA PHE A 10 7.27 0.10 -6.51
C PHE A 10 8.72 -0.23 -6.19
N GLU A 11 9.59 0.75 -6.38
CA GLU A 11 10.98 0.57 -6.07
C GLU A 11 11.32 1.44 -4.88
N LEU A 12 12.13 0.93 -3.97
CA LEU A 12 12.52 1.70 -2.83
C LEU A 12 14.00 1.41 -2.62
N GLY A 13 14.83 2.41 -2.70
CA GLY A 13 16.27 2.23 -2.75
C GLY A 13 16.55 1.54 -4.05
N LYS A 14 17.18 0.40 -4.02
CA LYS A 14 17.45 -0.32 -5.24
C LYS A 14 16.66 -1.60 -5.31
N LYS A 15 15.63 -1.73 -4.48
CA LYS A 15 14.88 -2.95 -4.40
C LYS A 15 13.47 -2.74 -4.90
N LYS A 16 12.96 -3.70 -5.65
CA LYS A 16 11.60 -3.63 -6.16
C LYS A 16 10.71 -4.51 -5.31
N TYR A 17 9.57 -3.98 -4.91
CA TYR A 17 8.62 -4.72 -4.07
C TYR A 17 7.31 -4.95 -4.81
N GLN A 18 6.68 -6.07 -4.52
CA GLN A 18 5.36 -6.40 -5.05
C GLN A 18 4.40 -6.30 -3.89
N ALA A 19 3.26 -5.68 -4.11
CA ALA A 19 2.27 -5.46 -3.06
C ALA A 19 0.87 -5.76 -3.55
N SER A 20 -0.03 -6.04 -2.62
CA SER A 20 -1.43 -6.20 -2.96
C SER A 20 -2.28 -5.60 -1.84
N LEU A 21 -3.31 -4.84 -2.21
CA LEU A 21 -4.21 -4.21 -1.26
C LEU A 21 -5.54 -4.95 -1.26
N THR A 22 -5.53 -6.11 -0.62
CA THR A 22 -6.76 -6.88 -0.44
C THR A 22 -7.31 -6.52 0.94
N LEU A 23 -8.43 -7.09 1.31
CA LEU A 23 -9.00 -6.86 2.62
C LEU A 23 -8.02 -7.29 3.72
N ASN A 24 -7.23 -8.33 3.46
CA ASN A 24 -6.27 -8.77 4.44
C ASN A 24 -5.16 -7.73 4.64
N ALA A 25 -4.74 -7.07 3.57
CA ALA A 25 -3.73 -6.01 3.70
C ALA A 25 -4.30 -4.87 4.55
N LEU A 26 -5.57 -4.52 4.33
CA LEU A 26 -6.19 -3.45 5.09
C LEU A 26 -6.33 -3.86 6.57
N ARG A 27 -6.64 -5.12 6.83
CA ARG A 27 -6.74 -5.62 8.19
C ARG A 27 -5.40 -5.52 8.91
N LEU A 28 -4.33 -5.93 8.23
CA LEU A 28 -2.99 -5.88 8.83
C LEU A 28 -2.61 -4.42 9.12
N MET A 29 -2.89 -3.54 8.17
CA MET A 29 -2.56 -2.14 8.32
C MET A 29 -3.35 -1.50 9.44
N CYS A 30 -4.65 -1.72 9.47
CA CYS A 30 -5.50 -1.14 10.50
C CYS A 30 -5.08 -1.60 11.89
N ASN A 31 -4.77 -2.88 12.04
CA ASN A 31 -4.35 -3.38 13.32
C ASN A 31 -3.02 -2.76 13.75
N ALA A 32 -2.09 -2.64 12.85
CA ALA A 32 -0.78 -2.12 13.19
C ALA A 32 -0.81 -0.61 13.46
N MET A 33 -1.63 0.12 12.72
CA MET A 33 -1.66 1.57 12.82
C MET A 33 -2.72 2.10 13.79
N GLY A 34 -3.57 1.23 14.28
CA GLY A 34 -4.63 1.67 15.20
C GLY A 34 -5.70 2.48 14.51
N VAL A 35 -5.95 2.21 13.24
CA VAL A 35 -6.93 2.95 12.46
C VAL A 35 -8.10 2.03 12.14
N LYS A 36 -9.30 2.52 12.16
CA LYS A 36 -10.47 1.70 11.84
C LYS A 36 -10.69 1.72 10.35
N LEU A 37 -11.22 0.66 9.82
CA LEU A 37 -11.49 0.54 8.40
C LEU A 37 -12.33 1.71 7.90
N ALA A 38 -13.34 2.11 8.65
CA ALA A 38 -14.22 3.19 8.25
C ALA A 38 -13.51 4.54 8.17
N ASP A 39 -12.36 4.66 8.83
CA ASP A 39 -11.65 5.91 8.88
C ASP A 39 -10.47 5.99 7.92
N ILE A 40 -10.29 4.99 7.09
CA ILE A 40 -9.13 4.94 6.19
C ILE A 40 -9.06 6.14 5.26
N ASP A 41 -10.18 6.53 4.65
CA ASP A 41 -10.15 7.64 3.72
C ASP A 41 -9.75 8.93 4.42
N LYS A 42 -10.30 9.14 5.61
CA LYS A 42 -10.00 10.33 6.37
C LYS A 42 -8.53 10.33 6.76
N TRP A 43 -8.04 9.20 7.21
CA TRP A 43 -6.65 9.05 7.63
C TRP A 43 -5.70 9.35 6.46
N LEU A 44 -6.03 8.83 5.28
CA LEU A 44 -5.20 9.04 4.11
C LEU A 44 -5.15 10.52 3.74
N ASN A 45 -6.27 11.21 3.88
CA ASN A 45 -6.31 12.62 3.57
C ASN A 45 -5.62 13.47 4.63
N ASP A 46 -5.77 13.11 5.89
CA ASP A 46 -5.24 13.89 6.99
C ASP A 46 -3.75 13.65 7.24
N ASP A 47 -3.27 12.43 6.98
CA ASP A 47 -1.90 12.10 7.29
C ASP A 47 -1.27 11.24 6.20
N PRO A 48 -1.16 11.76 4.98
CA PRO A 48 -0.64 10.97 3.87
C PRO A 48 0.80 10.54 4.05
N LEU A 49 1.59 11.29 4.82
CA LEU A 49 2.99 10.92 4.99
C LEU A 49 3.15 9.63 5.80
N THR A 50 2.17 9.29 6.62
CA THR A 50 2.20 8.03 7.32
C THR A 50 1.34 7.01 6.59
N ALA A 51 0.19 7.44 6.08
CA ALA A 51 -0.75 6.53 5.46
C ALA A 51 -0.23 5.90 4.17
N VAL A 52 0.38 6.69 3.30
CA VAL A 52 0.86 6.17 2.02
C VAL A 52 1.94 5.09 2.23
N PRO A 53 2.98 5.32 3.06
CA PRO A 53 3.94 4.27 3.32
C PRO A 53 3.29 3.04 3.98
N ALA A 54 2.28 3.25 4.83
CA ALA A 54 1.62 2.15 5.51
C ALA A 54 0.88 1.25 4.52
N PHE A 55 0.18 1.83 3.55
CA PHE A 55 -0.49 1.05 2.54
C PHE A 55 0.53 0.21 1.76
N ALA A 56 1.65 0.82 1.38
CA ALA A 56 2.67 0.11 0.63
C ALA A 56 3.30 -1.00 1.46
N TYR A 57 3.65 -0.69 2.71
CA TYR A 57 4.32 -1.64 3.59
C TYR A 57 3.46 -2.87 3.86
N TYR A 58 2.21 -2.64 4.26
CA TYR A 58 1.34 -3.76 4.58
C TYR A 58 0.82 -4.46 3.32
N GLY A 59 0.83 -3.76 2.19
CA GLY A 59 0.56 -4.38 0.91
C GLY A 59 1.63 -5.40 0.55
N VAL A 60 2.90 -5.06 0.82
CA VAL A 60 4.00 -5.98 0.55
C VAL A 60 3.92 -7.17 1.51
N LYS A 61 3.62 -6.92 2.79
CA LYS A 61 3.50 -8.01 3.75
C LYS A 61 2.39 -8.95 3.35
N ASN A 62 1.26 -8.41 2.86
CA ASN A 62 0.14 -9.22 2.44
C ASN A 62 0.51 -10.08 1.22
N GLU A 63 1.18 -9.48 0.26
CA GLU A 63 1.54 -10.21 -0.94
C GLU A 63 2.53 -11.32 -0.61
N SER A 64 3.48 -11.06 0.27
CA SER A 64 4.44 -12.07 0.68
C SER A 64 3.75 -13.20 1.42
N ALA A 65 2.78 -12.88 2.27
CA ALA A 65 2.05 -13.89 3.02
C ALA A 65 1.26 -14.77 2.07
N ARG A 66 0.65 -14.17 1.03
CA ARG A 66 -0.11 -14.95 0.07
C ARG A 66 0.78 -15.93 -0.68
N LYS A 67 2.03 -15.56 -0.90
CA LYS A 67 2.95 -16.42 -1.62
C LYS A 67 3.78 -17.32 -0.71
N GLY A 68 3.59 -17.18 0.58
CA GLY A 68 4.35 -17.98 1.53
C GLY A 68 5.83 -17.63 1.55
N LYS A 69 6.18 -16.37 1.29
CA LYS A 69 7.54 -15.94 1.26
C LYS A 69 7.82 -14.87 2.29
N ASP A 70 9.09 -14.65 2.60
CA ASP A 70 9.51 -13.62 3.50
C ASP A 70 9.39 -12.32 2.71
N SER A 71 8.91 -11.25 3.34
CA SER A 71 8.72 -9.99 2.67
C SER A 71 10.03 -9.28 2.33
N GLY A 72 11.06 -9.52 3.12
CA GLY A 72 12.33 -8.82 2.94
C GLY A 72 12.26 -7.35 3.30
N LEU A 73 11.21 -6.94 4.02
CA LEU A 73 11.06 -5.55 4.40
C LEU A 73 11.86 -5.20 5.64
N PRO A 74 12.35 -3.96 5.75
CA PRO A 74 12.96 -3.49 6.98
C PRO A 74 11.81 -3.20 7.93
N ASP A 75 12.08 -2.66 9.11
CA ASP A 75 10.99 -2.30 10.00
C ASP A 75 10.28 -1.07 9.41
N PHE A 76 9.11 -0.78 9.94
CA PHE A 76 8.27 0.27 9.38
C PHE A 76 8.93 1.65 9.43
N GLU A 77 9.63 1.96 10.51
CA GLU A 77 10.26 3.26 10.62
C GLU A 77 11.36 3.44 9.57
N GLN A 78 12.12 2.40 9.32
CA GLN A 78 13.16 2.47 8.34
C GLN A 78 12.53 2.56 6.94
N PHE A 79 11.44 1.85 6.72
CA PHE A 79 10.72 1.88 5.46
C PHE A 79 10.23 3.31 5.19
N CYS A 80 9.66 3.96 6.21
CA CYS A 80 9.17 5.32 6.07
C CYS A 80 10.32 6.27 5.75
N ALA A 81 11.46 6.09 6.39
CA ALA A 81 12.60 6.95 6.14
C ALA A 81 13.03 6.87 4.69
N LEU A 82 13.00 5.66 4.12
CA LEU A 82 13.36 5.49 2.73
C LEU A 82 12.28 6.04 1.79
N ALA A 83 11.02 5.82 2.12
CA ALA A 83 9.92 6.27 1.30
C ALA A 83 9.81 7.79 1.26
N LEU A 84 10.16 8.42 2.36
CA LEU A 84 10.05 9.86 2.47
C LEU A 84 11.39 10.58 2.27
N ASP A 85 12.36 9.86 1.70
CA ASP A 85 13.70 10.41 1.51
C ASP A 85 13.67 11.53 0.47
N ASP A 86 12.87 11.42 -0.57
CA ASP A 86 12.74 12.50 -1.50
C ASP A 86 11.33 12.50 -2.07
N GLN A 87 10.95 13.64 -2.63
CA GLN A 87 9.61 13.84 -3.12
C GLN A 87 9.26 12.90 -4.27
N GLU A 88 10.19 12.61 -5.12
CA GLU A 88 9.97 11.74 -6.24
C GLU A 88 9.59 10.33 -5.83
N THR A 89 10.27 9.81 -4.83
CA THR A 89 9.99 8.47 -4.31
C THR A 89 8.59 8.44 -3.70
N LEU A 90 8.26 9.46 -2.92
CA LEU A 90 6.95 9.52 -2.28
C LEU A 90 5.85 9.65 -3.33
N ASP A 91 6.06 10.48 -4.36
CA ASP A 91 5.06 10.68 -5.37
C ASP A 91 4.80 9.39 -6.16
N ALA A 92 5.85 8.65 -6.46
CA ALA A 92 5.72 7.39 -7.18
C ALA A 92 4.93 6.39 -6.35
N MET A 93 5.23 6.32 -5.04
CA MET A 93 4.55 5.41 -4.16
C MET A 93 3.09 5.82 -4.01
N MET A 94 2.82 7.11 -3.87
CA MET A 94 1.47 7.61 -3.71
C MET A 94 0.66 7.30 -4.96
N LYS A 95 1.27 7.44 -6.14
CA LYS A 95 0.59 7.16 -7.37
C LYS A 95 0.23 5.68 -7.46
N ALA A 96 1.14 4.82 -7.06
CA ALA A 96 0.91 3.37 -7.10
C ALA A 96 -0.20 2.98 -6.14
N VAL A 97 -0.18 3.52 -4.93
CA VAL A 97 -1.20 3.22 -3.92
C VAL A 97 -2.56 3.72 -4.37
N THR A 98 -2.60 4.94 -4.89
CA THR A 98 -3.86 5.54 -5.33
C THR A 98 -4.45 4.75 -6.50
N ALA A 99 -3.61 4.32 -7.42
CA ALA A 99 -4.07 3.52 -8.55
C ALA A 99 -4.64 2.18 -8.08
N ALA A 100 -3.99 1.58 -7.08
CA ALA A 100 -4.47 0.30 -6.57
C ALA A 100 -5.84 0.45 -5.88
N LEU A 101 -6.05 1.55 -5.18
CA LEU A 101 -7.32 1.80 -4.52
C LEU A 101 -8.37 2.23 -5.54
N GLY A 102 -7.98 3.12 -6.43
CA GLY A 102 -8.90 3.64 -7.41
C GLY A 102 -9.27 2.64 -8.46
N GLY A 103 -8.38 1.74 -8.75
CA GLY A 103 -8.65 0.73 -9.75
C GLY A 103 -9.92 -0.04 -9.45
N GLN A 104 -10.21 -0.20 -8.16
CA GLN A 104 -11.37 -0.94 -7.80
C GLN A 104 -12.60 -0.14 -8.15
N GLU A 105 -12.54 1.13 -7.98
CA GLU A 105 -13.67 1.95 -8.27
C GLU A 105 -13.89 2.07 -9.76
N ASP A 106 -12.86 2.22 -10.48
CA ASP A 106 -12.96 2.39 -11.87
C ASP A 106 -13.65 1.26 -12.49
N GLU A 107 -13.34 0.08 -12.05
CA GLU A 107 -13.88 -1.00 -12.56
C GLU A 107 -15.31 -1.00 -12.38
N GLY A 108 -15.77 -0.57 -11.31
CA GLY A 108 -17.12 -0.57 -11.03
C GLY A 108 -17.95 0.10 -12.10
N PRO A 109 -17.72 1.26 -12.32
CA PRO A 109 -18.52 2.02 -13.22
C PRO A 109 -18.38 1.64 -14.62
N GLU A 110 -17.31 1.45 -15.05
CA GLU A 110 -17.10 1.31 -16.33
C GLU A 110 -17.39 0.15 -16.70
N GLY A 111 -17.40 -0.40 -15.90
CA GLY A 111 -17.67 -1.58 -16.24
C GLY A 111 -18.52 -1.47 -17.25
N ASN A 112 -18.67 -0.91 -17.32
CA ASN A 112 -19.14 -0.74 -18.10
C ASN A 112 -19.31 -0.73 -18.60
#